data_7b62e4279f9848f805eb9ab542038e73
#
_entry.id   7b62e4279f9848f805eb9ab542038e73
#
_cell.length_a   1.000
_cell.length_b   1.000
_cell.length_c   1.000
_cell.angle_alpha   90.00
_cell.angle_beta   90.00
_cell.angle_gamma   90.00
#
_symmetry.space_group_name_H-M   'P 1'
#
loop_
_entity.id
_entity.type
_entity.pdbx_description
1 polymer ?
#
loop_
_entity_poly.entity_id
_entity_poly.type
_entity_poly.pdbx_seq_one_letter_code
_entity_poly.pdbx_strand_id
1 'polypeptide(L)'
;MMKRKPTFLESISTMIVMVIVVVTGFVFFDNPIQVLLIIASAYATWIAKRVGLTWQDLEKGIAERLNTAMPAILIILAVGIIVGSWMFSGTVPALIYYGLDLLNPSYFLISAFFISAVTSVATGTAWGSASTAGIALISIGNQLGIPPGMAAGAIIAGAVFGDKMSPLSDTTNLAALVTKVNIFKHIHSMMWTTIPASIIGLLVWFIAGFQFKGHSNDKQIQTLLSELAQIYQINIWVWVPLIVIIVCLLFKMATVPAMVISSFSAIIVGTFNHHFKMTDGFKATFSGFNDSMIHQSHISSSVKSLLEQGGMMSMTQILVTIFCGYAFAGIVEKAGCLEVLLTTISKGIHSVGSLICITVICCIALVFAAGVASIVIIMVGVLMKDLFEKYQVSRSVLSRTLEDSSTMVLPLIPWGTSGIYYTNQLHVSVGEFFMWTVPCYLCAIIAIIYGFTGIGIKKSSNSRLT
;
A
#
# COMPACT_ATOMS: atom_id res chain seq x y z
N MET A 1 29.16 -4.07 -19.97
CA MET A 1 28.24 -4.62 -21.00
C MET A 1 28.02 -6.08 -20.77
N MET A 2 26.78 -6.57 -20.77
CA MET A 2 26.45 -8.00 -20.68
C MET A 2 27.13 -8.76 -21.80
N LYS A 3 27.78 -9.89 -21.48
CA LYS A 3 28.36 -10.79 -22.49
C LYS A 3 27.29 -11.69 -23.15
N ARG A 4 26.20 -12.00 -22.41
CA ARG A 4 25.04 -12.77 -22.89
C ARG A 4 23.80 -12.45 -22.08
N LYS A 5 22.61 -12.73 -22.60
CA LYS A 5 21.38 -12.71 -21.78
C LYS A 5 21.34 -13.93 -20.84
N PRO A 6 20.72 -13.84 -19.67
CA PRO A 6 20.48 -15.00 -18.81
C PRO A 6 19.57 -16.02 -19.53
N THR A 7 19.69 -17.27 -19.19
CA THR A 7 18.75 -18.30 -19.63
C THR A 7 17.45 -18.20 -18.83
N PHE A 8 16.37 -18.81 -19.33
CA PHE A 8 15.11 -18.88 -18.57
C PHE A 8 15.30 -19.54 -17.20
N LEU A 9 16.11 -20.62 -17.11
CA LEU A 9 16.40 -21.30 -15.85
C LEU A 9 17.19 -20.40 -14.87
N GLU A 10 18.16 -19.63 -15.35
CA GLU A 10 18.88 -18.66 -14.52
C GLU A 10 17.94 -17.57 -14.00
N SER A 11 17.04 -17.07 -14.85
CA SER A 11 16.09 -16.04 -14.48
C SER A 11 15.05 -16.53 -13.47
N ILE A 12 14.45 -17.70 -13.71
CA ILE A 12 13.44 -18.27 -12.80
C ILE A 12 14.05 -18.71 -11.46
N SER A 13 15.29 -19.27 -11.49
CA SER A 13 15.98 -19.67 -10.25
C SER A 13 16.25 -18.49 -9.33
N THR A 14 16.54 -17.30 -9.88
CA THR A 14 16.73 -16.09 -9.09
C THR A 14 15.46 -15.73 -8.31
N MET A 15 14.28 -15.86 -8.94
CA MET A 15 13.00 -15.62 -8.27
C MET A 15 12.68 -16.71 -7.25
N ILE A 16 12.87 -17.97 -7.61
CA ILE A 16 12.60 -19.11 -6.72
C ILE A 16 13.48 -19.05 -5.47
N VAL A 17 14.77 -18.77 -5.63
CA VAL A 17 15.70 -18.64 -4.49
C VAL A 17 15.28 -17.49 -3.59
N MET A 18 14.90 -16.33 -4.14
CA MET A 18 14.40 -15.22 -3.35
C MET A 18 13.17 -15.62 -2.53
N VAL A 19 12.16 -16.25 -3.17
CA VAL A 19 10.94 -16.71 -2.49
C VAL A 19 11.28 -17.74 -1.40
N ILE A 20 12.12 -18.74 -1.71
CA ILE A 20 12.51 -19.75 -0.70
C ILE A 20 13.23 -19.10 0.47
N VAL A 21 14.24 -18.26 0.22
CA VAL A 21 15.02 -17.61 1.28
C VAL A 21 14.13 -16.73 2.14
N VAL A 22 13.26 -15.91 1.52
CA VAL A 22 12.38 -15.00 2.26
C VAL A 22 11.30 -15.78 3.03
N VAL A 23 10.60 -16.71 2.38
CA VAL A 23 9.52 -17.47 3.05
C VAL A 23 10.08 -18.37 4.16
N THR A 24 11.14 -19.14 3.88
CA THR A 24 11.71 -20.01 4.92
C THR A 24 12.34 -19.20 6.04
N GLY A 25 13.10 -18.17 5.73
CA GLY A 25 13.77 -17.36 6.73
C GLY A 25 12.81 -16.57 7.61
N PHE A 26 11.74 -16.02 7.02
CA PHE A 26 10.76 -15.22 7.76
C PHE A 26 9.74 -16.08 8.50
N VAL A 27 9.13 -17.10 7.83
CA VAL A 27 8.03 -17.88 8.43
C VAL A 27 8.53 -18.92 9.44
N PHE A 28 9.66 -19.58 9.16
CA PHE A 28 10.14 -20.66 10.02
C PHE A 28 11.22 -20.24 11.02
N PHE A 29 11.96 -19.18 10.73
CA PHE A 29 13.09 -18.74 11.57
C PHE A 29 12.92 -17.33 12.13
N ASP A 30 11.83 -16.63 11.83
CA ASP A 30 11.54 -15.26 12.29
C ASP A 30 12.71 -14.28 12.05
N ASN A 31 13.43 -14.49 10.96
CA ASN A 31 14.57 -13.63 10.61
C ASN A 31 14.11 -12.31 9.98
N PRO A 32 14.83 -11.20 10.23
CA PRO A 32 14.54 -9.91 9.61
C PRO A 32 14.57 -9.99 8.08
N ILE A 33 13.49 -9.55 7.43
CA ILE A 33 13.31 -9.60 5.97
C ILE A 33 14.43 -8.89 5.21
N GLN A 34 15.03 -7.85 5.80
CA GLN A 34 16.13 -7.09 5.23
C GLN A 34 17.35 -7.97 4.96
N VAL A 35 17.72 -8.81 5.94
CA VAL A 35 18.85 -9.74 5.83
C VAL A 35 18.56 -10.81 4.78
N LEU A 36 17.33 -11.31 4.73
CA LEU A 36 16.91 -12.31 3.75
C LEU A 36 16.97 -11.77 2.32
N LEU A 37 16.57 -10.50 2.12
CA LEU A 37 16.69 -9.82 0.83
C LEU A 37 18.16 -9.61 0.40
N ILE A 38 19.07 -9.36 1.35
CA ILE A 38 20.51 -9.28 1.07
C ILE A 38 21.04 -10.65 0.64
N ILE A 39 20.65 -11.74 1.29
CA ILE A 39 21.05 -13.11 0.91
C ILE A 39 20.53 -13.43 -0.51
N ALA A 40 19.26 -13.11 -0.80
CA ALA A 40 18.71 -13.27 -2.14
C ALA A 40 19.46 -12.42 -3.19
N SER A 41 19.87 -11.20 -2.82
CA SER A 41 20.69 -10.31 -3.67
C SER A 41 22.07 -10.90 -3.95
N ALA A 42 22.67 -11.62 -3.01
CA ALA A 42 23.95 -12.29 -3.24
C ALA A 42 23.83 -13.37 -4.33
N TYR A 43 22.73 -14.16 -4.31
CA TYR A 43 22.47 -15.13 -5.39
C TYR A 43 22.21 -14.44 -6.73
N ALA A 44 21.38 -13.39 -6.76
CA ALA A 44 21.13 -12.59 -7.96
C ALA A 44 22.42 -11.99 -8.54
N THR A 45 23.33 -11.53 -7.67
CA THR A 45 24.66 -11.01 -8.05
C THR A 45 25.51 -12.11 -8.67
N TRP A 46 25.47 -13.34 -8.15
CA TRP A 46 26.18 -14.47 -8.73
C TRP A 46 25.69 -14.78 -10.16
N ILE A 47 24.37 -14.80 -10.38
CA ILE A 47 23.80 -14.94 -11.72
C ILE A 47 24.23 -13.77 -12.64
N ALA A 48 24.16 -12.54 -12.15
CA ALA A 48 24.56 -11.35 -12.90
C ALA A 48 26.04 -11.40 -13.33
N LYS A 49 26.94 -11.89 -12.48
CA LYS A 49 28.35 -12.12 -12.83
C LYS A 49 28.52 -13.19 -13.89
N ARG A 50 27.73 -14.27 -13.87
CA ARG A 50 27.75 -15.31 -14.91
C ARG A 50 27.35 -14.79 -16.30
N VAL A 51 26.47 -13.79 -16.37
CA VAL A 51 26.10 -13.12 -17.63
C VAL A 51 27.08 -12.02 -18.04
N GLY A 52 28.12 -11.78 -17.22
CA GLY A 52 29.26 -10.93 -17.55
C GLY A 52 29.15 -9.48 -17.04
N LEU A 53 28.24 -9.20 -16.11
CA LEU A 53 28.14 -7.88 -15.47
C LEU A 53 29.25 -7.70 -14.42
N THR A 54 29.75 -6.47 -14.32
CA THR A 54 30.69 -6.04 -13.28
C THR A 54 29.94 -5.53 -12.04
N TRP A 55 30.63 -5.40 -10.92
CA TRP A 55 30.04 -4.79 -9.73
C TRP A 55 29.57 -3.35 -9.99
N GLN A 56 30.33 -2.59 -10.75
CA GLN A 56 29.97 -1.22 -11.14
C GLN A 56 28.67 -1.16 -11.95
N ASP A 57 28.40 -2.15 -12.82
CA ASP A 57 27.12 -2.25 -13.56
C ASP A 57 25.96 -2.49 -12.59
N LEU A 58 26.16 -3.32 -11.56
CA LEU A 58 25.15 -3.61 -10.54
C LEU A 58 24.87 -2.42 -9.63
N GLU A 59 25.92 -1.70 -9.18
CA GLU A 59 25.76 -0.45 -8.41
C GLU A 59 24.92 0.58 -9.18
N LYS A 60 25.19 0.72 -10.49
CA LYS A 60 24.34 1.58 -11.34
C LYS A 60 22.89 1.13 -11.37
N GLY A 61 22.65 -0.18 -11.54
CA GLY A 61 21.30 -0.74 -11.53
C GLY A 61 20.57 -0.50 -10.21
N ILE A 62 21.27 -0.68 -9.08
CA ILE A 62 20.74 -0.39 -7.75
C ILE A 62 20.42 1.11 -7.61
N ALA A 63 21.33 1.99 -8.01
CA ALA A 63 21.14 3.44 -7.93
C ALA A 63 19.97 3.92 -8.81
N GLU A 64 19.88 3.44 -10.05
CA GLU A 64 18.76 3.72 -10.97
C GLU A 64 17.43 3.30 -10.32
N ARG A 65 17.42 2.15 -9.65
CA ARG A 65 16.25 1.61 -9.00
C ARG A 65 15.85 2.40 -7.76
N LEU A 66 16.81 2.74 -6.89
CA LEU A 66 16.58 3.58 -5.72
C LEU A 66 16.08 4.97 -6.11
N ASN A 67 16.55 5.52 -7.22
CA ASN A 67 16.05 6.80 -7.71
C ASN A 67 14.54 6.73 -8.04
N THR A 68 14.06 5.63 -8.57
CA THR A 68 12.61 5.42 -8.81
C THR A 68 11.82 5.23 -7.50
N ALA A 69 12.46 4.84 -6.41
CA ALA A 69 11.87 4.73 -5.08
C ALA A 69 11.77 6.05 -4.32
N MET A 70 12.48 7.09 -4.76
CA MET A 70 12.61 8.35 -4.02
C MET A 70 11.27 8.98 -3.61
N PRO A 71 10.24 9.05 -4.47
CA PRO A 71 8.93 9.57 -4.06
C PRO A 71 8.32 8.78 -2.91
N ALA A 72 8.41 7.44 -2.94
CA ALA A 72 7.91 6.57 -1.89
C ALA A 72 8.67 6.78 -0.56
N ILE A 73 9.98 6.90 -0.61
CA ILE A 73 10.84 7.19 0.55
C ILE A 73 10.43 8.51 1.21
N LEU A 74 10.24 9.55 0.42
CA LEU A 74 9.82 10.87 0.92
C LEU A 74 8.42 10.83 1.55
N ILE A 75 7.48 10.11 0.95
CA ILE A 75 6.14 9.93 1.53
C ILE A 75 6.22 9.21 2.88
N ILE A 76 6.98 8.13 2.97
CA ILE A 76 7.13 7.37 4.22
C ILE A 76 7.71 8.23 5.34
N LEU A 77 8.73 9.03 5.06
CA LEU A 77 9.28 9.97 6.03
C LEU A 77 8.23 11.02 6.46
N ALA A 78 7.49 11.57 5.50
CA ALA A 78 6.43 12.54 5.79
C ALA A 78 5.28 11.93 6.60
N VAL A 79 4.96 10.64 6.41
CA VAL A 79 4.00 9.90 7.23
C VAL A 79 4.44 9.82 8.69
N GLY A 80 5.69 9.50 8.94
CA GLY A 80 6.23 9.52 10.31
C GLY A 80 6.07 10.89 10.97
N ILE A 81 6.37 11.96 10.24
CA ILE A 81 6.22 13.34 10.70
C ILE A 81 4.74 13.65 11.04
N ILE A 82 3.81 13.31 10.13
CA ILE A 82 2.39 13.66 10.30
C ILE A 82 1.78 12.90 11.47
N VAL A 83 2.06 11.60 11.62
CA VAL A 83 1.54 10.80 12.72
C VAL A 83 1.99 11.34 14.07
N GLY A 84 3.28 11.61 14.26
CA GLY A 84 3.79 12.17 15.50
C GLY A 84 3.21 13.53 15.84
N SER A 85 3.09 14.42 14.84
CA SER A 85 2.50 15.75 15.04
C SER A 85 0.98 15.70 15.28
N TRP A 86 0.25 14.79 14.63
CA TRP A 86 -1.19 14.64 14.84
C TRP A 86 -1.53 13.98 16.18
N MET A 87 -0.64 13.14 16.70
CA MET A 87 -0.73 12.71 18.11
C MET A 87 -0.54 13.89 19.06
N PHE A 88 0.50 14.72 18.84
CA PHE A 88 0.79 15.90 19.63
C PHE A 88 -0.36 16.94 19.61
N SER A 89 -1.02 17.13 18.47
CA SER A 89 -2.15 18.06 18.33
C SER A 89 -3.49 17.54 18.85
N GLY A 90 -3.58 16.25 19.22
CA GLY A 90 -4.85 15.62 19.58
C GLY A 90 -5.74 15.29 18.37
N THR A 91 -5.28 15.47 17.13
CA THR A 91 -6.06 15.16 15.92
C THR A 91 -6.40 13.68 15.84
N VAL A 92 -5.40 12.77 15.96
CA VAL A 92 -5.64 11.32 15.97
C VAL A 92 -6.44 10.91 17.22
N PRO A 93 -6.11 11.34 18.45
CA PRO A 93 -6.94 11.10 19.62
C PRO A 93 -8.41 11.53 19.45
N ALA A 94 -8.68 12.68 18.82
CA ALA A 94 -10.05 13.12 18.55
C ALA A 94 -10.77 12.22 17.54
N LEU A 95 -10.08 11.76 16.48
CA LEU A 95 -10.62 10.79 15.54
C LEU A 95 -11.00 9.47 16.22
N ILE A 96 -10.16 9.00 17.16
CA ILE A 96 -10.45 7.80 17.95
C ILE A 96 -11.61 8.04 18.90
N TYR A 97 -11.62 9.17 19.60
CA TYR A 97 -12.67 9.56 20.56
C TYR A 97 -14.07 9.53 19.90
N TYR A 98 -14.26 10.30 18.83
CA TYR A 98 -15.54 10.33 18.11
C TYR A 98 -15.82 9.03 17.34
N GLY A 99 -14.79 8.36 16.86
CA GLY A 99 -14.94 7.08 16.15
C GLY A 99 -15.47 5.96 17.04
N LEU A 100 -15.01 5.87 18.30
CA LEU A 100 -15.52 4.89 19.27
C LEU A 100 -16.97 5.16 19.68
N ASP A 101 -17.39 6.42 19.71
CA ASP A 101 -18.78 6.80 20.01
C ASP A 101 -19.74 6.50 18.84
N LEU A 102 -19.28 6.63 17.61
CA LEU A 102 -20.10 6.52 16.40
C LEU A 102 -20.12 5.12 15.75
N LEU A 103 -19.05 4.34 15.92
CA LEU A 103 -18.87 3.09 15.18
C LEU A 103 -19.38 1.88 15.97
N ASN A 104 -20.33 1.16 15.38
CA ASN A 104 -20.87 -0.08 15.92
C ASN A 104 -19.96 -1.27 15.55
N PRO A 105 -19.55 -2.15 16.51
CA PRO A 105 -18.70 -3.31 16.24
C PRO A 105 -19.18 -4.19 15.10
N SER A 106 -20.50 -4.44 14.99
CA SER A 106 -21.07 -5.32 13.97
C SER A 106 -20.88 -4.82 12.53
N TYR A 107 -20.79 -3.50 12.35
CA TYR A 107 -20.63 -2.87 11.02
C TYR A 107 -19.27 -2.22 10.85
N PHE A 108 -18.39 -2.35 11.84
CA PHE A 108 -17.09 -1.69 11.85
C PHE A 108 -16.27 -1.98 10.59
N LEU A 109 -16.16 -3.25 10.17
CA LEU A 109 -15.35 -3.64 9.00
C LEU A 109 -15.83 -2.95 7.72
N ILE A 110 -17.16 -2.88 7.54
CA ILE A 110 -17.76 -2.17 6.40
C ILE A 110 -17.48 -0.67 6.48
N SER A 111 -17.68 -0.08 7.67
CA SER A 111 -17.41 1.33 7.89
C SER A 111 -15.94 1.66 7.66
N ALA A 112 -15.03 0.82 8.12
CA ALA A 112 -13.59 0.97 7.92
C ALA A 112 -13.20 0.95 6.43
N PHE A 113 -13.80 0.04 5.65
CA PHE A 113 -13.62 0.02 4.21
C PHE A 113 -14.09 1.34 3.56
N PHE A 114 -15.31 1.80 3.85
CA PHE A 114 -15.85 3.00 3.21
C PHE A 114 -15.10 4.27 3.63
N ILE A 115 -14.76 4.43 4.92
CA ILE A 115 -14.00 5.58 5.40
C ILE A 115 -12.63 5.63 4.73
N SER A 116 -11.93 4.50 4.68
CA SER A 116 -10.63 4.41 4.00
C SER A 116 -10.75 4.65 2.49
N ALA A 117 -11.80 4.13 1.84
CA ALA A 117 -12.04 4.33 0.42
C ALA A 117 -12.32 5.80 0.09
N VAL A 118 -13.21 6.46 0.82
CA VAL A 118 -13.53 7.89 0.62
C VAL A 118 -12.30 8.76 0.85
N THR A 119 -11.55 8.52 1.92
CA THR A 119 -10.31 9.24 2.21
C THR A 119 -9.30 9.05 1.10
N SER A 120 -9.15 7.82 0.59
CA SER A 120 -8.20 7.51 -0.47
C SER A 120 -8.59 8.11 -1.82
N VAL A 121 -9.89 8.09 -2.20
CA VAL A 121 -10.38 8.76 -3.40
C VAL A 121 -10.09 10.26 -3.33
N ALA A 122 -10.34 10.87 -2.19
CA ALA A 122 -10.16 12.31 -2.00
C ALA A 122 -8.67 12.73 -2.02
N THR A 123 -7.80 11.93 -1.43
CA THR A 123 -6.36 12.20 -1.35
C THR A 123 -5.57 11.73 -2.58
N GLY A 124 -6.13 10.79 -3.34
CA GLY A 124 -5.45 10.14 -4.46
C GLY A 124 -4.31 9.21 -4.06
N THR A 125 -4.32 8.71 -2.82
CA THR A 125 -3.27 7.81 -2.33
C THR A 125 -3.77 6.83 -1.27
N ALA A 126 -3.53 5.55 -1.50
CA ALA A 126 -3.83 4.51 -0.53
C ALA A 126 -2.98 4.65 0.75
N TRP A 127 -1.73 5.06 0.61
CA TRP A 127 -0.83 5.25 1.74
C TRP A 127 -1.25 6.45 2.60
N GLY A 128 -1.65 7.56 1.97
CA GLY A 128 -2.20 8.72 2.68
C GLY A 128 -3.45 8.39 3.48
N SER A 129 -4.35 7.57 2.94
CA SER A 129 -5.54 7.10 3.64
C SER A 129 -5.20 6.22 4.85
N ALA A 130 -4.27 5.27 4.68
CA ALA A 130 -3.89 4.39 5.77
C ALA A 130 -3.14 5.11 6.89
N SER A 131 -2.32 6.12 6.57
CA SER A 131 -1.59 6.91 7.57
C SER A 131 -2.44 7.94 8.30
N THR A 132 -3.65 8.19 7.85
CA THR A 132 -4.59 9.13 8.47
C THR A 132 -5.77 8.37 9.08
N ALA A 133 -6.79 8.09 8.27
CA ALA A 133 -7.96 7.35 8.72
C ALA A 133 -7.61 5.92 9.19
N GLY A 134 -6.67 5.24 8.54
CA GLY A 134 -6.31 3.85 8.86
C GLY A 134 -5.77 3.67 10.28
N ILE A 135 -4.91 4.57 10.75
CA ILE A 135 -4.37 4.51 12.13
C ILE A 135 -5.48 4.66 13.17
N ALA A 136 -6.39 5.62 12.96
CA ALA A 136 -7.53 5.80 13.84
C ALA A 136 -8.43 4.54 13.83
N LEU A 137 -8.74 4.04 12.64
CA LEU A 137 -9.61 2.88 12.47
C LEU A 137 -9.02 1.60 13.09
N ILE A 138 -7.71 1.32 12.91
CA ILE A 138 -7.11 0.13 13.53
C ILE A 138 -7.14 0.23 15.05
N SER A 139 -6.91 1.41 15.60
CA SER A 139 -6.97 1.66 17.04
C SER A 139 -8.40 1.47 17.58
N ILE A 140 -9.41 1.99 16.87
CA ILE A 140 -10.83 1.81 17.19
C ILE A 140 -11.20 0.32 17.11
N GLY A 141 -10.82 -0.38 16.05
CA GLY A 141 -11.10 -1.81 15.86
C GLY A 141 -10.55 -2.66 17.00
N ASN A 142 -9.32 -2.40 17.43
CA ASN A 142 -8.70 -3.07 18.56
C ASN A 142 -9.48 -2.86 19.86
N GLN A 143 -9.96 -1.63 20.13
CA GLN A 143 -10.77 -1.32 21.31
C GLN A 143 -12.17 -1.95 21.24
N LEU A 144 -12.73 -2.12 20.06
CA LEU A 144 -13.99 -2.82 19.83
C LEU A 144 -13.85 -4.35 19.87
N GLY A 145 -12.64 -4.88 20.15
CA GLY A 145 -12.37 -6.32 20.22
C GLY A 145 -12.36 -7.01 18.85
N ILE A 146 -12.17 -6.27 17.77
CA ILE A 146 -12.06 -6.82 16.42
C ILE A 146 -10.63 -7.30 16.18
N PRO A 147 -10.41 -8.53 15.68
CA PRO A 147 -9.07 -9.02 15.39
C PRO A 147 -8.30 -8.07 14.46
N PRO A 148 -7.06 -7.70 14.79
CA PRO A 148 -6.28 -6.72 14.03
C PRO A 148 -6.16 -7.03 12.54
N GLY A 149 -6.02 -8.33 12.18
CA GLY A 149 -5.97 -8.76 10.78
C GLY A 149 -7.23 -8.46 9.99
N MET A 150 -8.41 -8.61 10.62
CA MET A 150 -9.70 -8.28 9.98
C MET A 150 -9.84 -6.77 9.76
N ALA A 151 -9.55 -5.98 10.79
CA ALA A 151 -9.60 -4.52 10.73
C ALA A 151 -8.61 -3.99 9.68
N ALA A 152 -7.35 -4.40 9.72
CA ALA A 152 -6.33 -4.03 8.75
C ALA A 152 -6.74 -4.43 7.32
N GLY A 153 -7.28 -5.64 7.13
CA GLY A 153 -7.74 -6.10 5.83
C GLY A 153 -8.83 -5.22 5.20
N ALA A 154 -9.82 -4.82 5.98
CA ALA A 154 -10.88 -3.91 5.52
C ALA A 154 -10.34 -2.50 5.23
N ILE A 155 -9.47 -1.96 6.09
CA ILE A 155 -8.81 -0.67 5.93
C ILE A 155 -7.97 -0.64 4.65
N ILE A 156 -7.09 -1.62 4.47
CA ILE A 156 -6.20 -1.74 3.30
C ILE A 156 -7.02 -1.86 2.03
N ALA A 157 -8.02 -2.74 2.03
CA ALA A 157 -8.89 -2.93 0.86
C ALA A 157 -9.63 -1.65 0.48
N GLY A 158 -10.14 -0.90 1.46
CA GLY A 158 -10.76 0.41 1.23
C GLY A 158 -9.76 1.43 0.68
N ALA A 159 -8.59 1.53 1.29
CA ALA A 159 -7.54 2.45 0.86
C ALA A 159 -7.10 2.18 -0.59
N VAL A 160 -6.84 0.92 -0.94
CA VAL A 160 -6.43 0.52 -2.29
C VAL A 160 -7.58 0.66 -3.30
N PHE A 161 -8.82 0.36 -2.90
CA PHE A 161 -10.00 0.63 -3.72
C PHE A 161 -10.10 2.11 -4.08
N GLY A 162 -10.00 2.99 -3.08
CA GLY A 162 -10.12 4.43 -3.29
C GLY A 162 -9.02 5.00 -4.15
N ASP A 163 -7.79 4.59 -3.94
CA ASP A 163 -6.63 4.96 -4.76
C ASP A 163 -6.86 4.57 -6.22
N LYS A 164 -7.21 3.31 -6.47
CA LYS A 164 -7.50 2.79 -7.81
C LYS A 164 -8.63 3.54 -8.53
N MET A 165 -9.66 3.99 -7.79
CA MET A 165 -10.79 4.73 -8.36
C MET A 165 -10.54 6.24 -8.46
N SER A 166 -9.44 6.74 -7.92
CA SER A 166 -9.12 8.17 -7.92
C SER A 166 -8.41 8.60 -9.22
N PRO A 167 -8.87 9.65 -9.89
CA PRO A 167 -8.13 10.23 -11.00
C PRO A 167 -6.87 10.99 -10.57
N LEU A 168 -6.66 11.14 -9.26
CA LEU A 168 -5.47 11.78 -8.67
C LEU A 168 -4.37 10.76 -8.36
N SER A 169 -4.67 9.44 -8.39
CA SER A 169 -3.70 8.38 -8.11
C SER A 169 -2.58 8.34 -9.15
N ASP A 170 -1.36 8.17 -8.66
CA ASP A 170 -0.15 8.07 -9.49
C ASP A 170 -0.14 6.77 -10.32
N THR A 171 -0.50 5.62 -9.73
CA THR A 171 -0.53 4.34 -10.42
C THR A 171 -1.63 4.29 -11.47
N THR A 172 -2.82 4.80 -11.16
CA THR A 172 -3.95 4.91 -12.10
C THR A 172 -3.60 5.79 -13.29
N ASN A 173 -2.96 6.95 -13.05
CA ASN A 173 -2.48 7.81 -14.13
C ASN A 173 -1.38 7.14 -14.95
N LEU A 174 -0.45 6.43 -14.30
CA LEU A 174 0.63 5.73 -14.97
C LEU A 174 0.10 4.62 -15.89
N ALA A 175 -0.85 3.80 -15.41
CA ALA A 175 -1.45 2.73 -16.20
C ALA A 175 -2.20 3.29 -17.43
N ALA A 176 -2.92 4.39 -17.25
CA ALA A 176 -3.59 5.10 -18.34
C ALA A 176 -2.58 5.66 -19.36
N LEU A 177 -1.47 6.25 -18.89
CA LEU A 177 -0.42 6.82 -19.74
C LEU A 177 0.30 5.75 -20.56
N VAL A 178 0.77 4.67 -19.91
CA VAL A 178 1.52 3.57 -20.56
C VAL A 178 0.69 2.89 -21.64
N THR A 179 -0.60 2.70 -21.39
CA THR A 179 -1.52 2.07 -22.34
C THR A 179 -2.13 3.06 -23.33
N LYS A 180 -1.85 4.37 -23.18
CA LYS A 180 -2.42 5.47 -24.00
C LYS A 180 -3.96 5.47 -23.96
N VAL A 181 -4.55 5.34 -22.79
CA VAL A 181 -5.99 5.36 -22.54
C VAL A 181 -6.35 6.64 -21.76
N ASN A 182 -7.50 7.23 -22.05
CA ASN A 182 -8.00 8.34 -21.24
C ASN A 182 -8.30 7.86 -19.82
N ILE A 183 -7.93 8.65 -18.80
CA ILE A 183 -8.04 8.30 -17.38
C ILE A 183 -9.46 7.88 -16.98
N PHE A 184 -10.50 8.56 -17.44
CA PHE A 184 -11.88 8.21 -17.10
C PHE A 184 -12.35 6.92 -17.78
N LYS A 185 -11.86 6.63 -19.01
CA LYS A 185 -12.10 5.34 -19.69
C LYS A 185 -11.38 4.21 -18.95
N HIS A 186 -10.21 4.47 -18.42
CA HIS A 186 -9.45 3.53 -17.60
C HIS A 186 -10.20 3.21 -16.30
N ILE A 187 -10.58 4.24 -15.53
CA ILE A 187 -11.36 4.08 -14.28
C ILE A 187 -12.67 3.32 -14.55
N HIS A 188 -13.42 3.69 -15.60
CA HIS A 188 -14.63 2.98 -15.98
C HIS A 188 -14.37 1.50 -16.33
N SER A 189 -13.23 1.19 -16.96
CA SER A 189 -12.85 -0.20 -17.23
C SER A 189 -12.54 -0.96 -15.94
N MET A 190 -11.88 -0.33 -14.98
CA MET A 190 -11.53 -0.94 -13.69
C MET A 190 -12.76 -1.30 -12.84
N MET A 191 -13.86 -0.56 -12.97
CA MET A 191 -15.10 -0.85 -12.25
C MET A 191 -15.63 -2.27 -12.52
N TRP A 192 -15.37 -2.84 -13.69
CA TRP A 192 -15.82 -4.21 -14.03
C TRP A 192 -15.22 -5.29 -13.14
N THR A 193 -14.01 -5.15 -12.68
CA THR A 193 -13.36 -6.11 -11.78
C THR A 193 -13.44 -5.68 -10.33
N THR A 194 -13.27 -4.39 -10.07
CA THR A 194 -13.14 -3.85 -8.71
C THR A 194 -14.48 -3.83 -7.97
N ILE A 195 -15.61 -3.47 -8.64
CA ILE A 195 -16.91 -3.45 -7.97
C ILE A 195 -17.35 -4.86 -7.55
N PRO A 196 -17.34 -5.89 -8.43
CA PRO A 196 -17.70 -7.25 -8.00
C PRO A 196 -16.79 -7.77 -6.88
N ALA A 197 -15.47 -7.54 -6.96
CA ALA A 197 -14.54 -7.93 -5.92
C ALA A 197 -14.86 -7.25 -4.57
N SER A 198 -15.19 -5.96 -4.60
CA SER A 198 -15.57 -5.21 -3.40
C SER A 198 -16.90 -5.62 -2.81
N ILE A 199 -17.88 -5.95 -3.64
CA ILE A 199 -19.18 -6.49 -3.17
C ILE A 199 -18.95 -7.81 -2.42
N ILE A 200 -18.11 -8.69 -2.95
CA ILE A 200 -17.77 -9.95 -2.26
C ILE A 200 -17.05 -9.65 -0.94
N GLY A 201 -16.09 -8.71 -0.93
CA GLY A 201 -15.42 -8.27 0.29
C GLY A 201 -16.38 -7.72 1.33
N LEU A 202 -17.31 -6.86 0.92
CA LEU A 202 -18.35 -6.31 1.80
C LEU A 202 -19.23 -7.39 2.39
N LEU A 203 -19.61 -8.41 1.61
CA LEU A 203 -20.37 -9.55 2.10
C LEU A 203 -19.59 -10.37 3.13
N VAL A 204 -18.29 -10.63 2.88
CA VAL A 204 -17.42 -11.35 3.82
C VAL A 204 -17.31 -10.56 5.13
N TRP A 205 -17.06 -9.26 5.09
CA TRP A 205 -16.96 -8.41 6.29
C TRP A 205 -18.30 -8.22 6.99
N PHE A 206 -19.39 -8.18 6.26
CA PHE A 206 -20.74 -8.15 6.84
C PHE A 206 -21.00 -9.40 7.69
N ILE A 207 -20.75 -10.59 7.11
CA ILE A 207 -20.94 -11.86 7.81
C ILE A 207 -20.00 -11.96 9.01
N ALA A 208 -18.70 -11.61 8.82
CA ALA A 208 -17.72 -11.63 9.90
C ALA A 208 -18.04 -10.62 11.02
N GLY A 209 -18.60 -9.46 10.70
CA GLY A 209 -18.97 -8.43 11.65
C GLY A 209 -20.02 -8.86 12.67
N PHE A 210 -20.95 -9.75 12.29
CA PHE A 210 -21.98 -10.24 13.21
C PHE A 210 -21.42 -10.99 14.42
N GLN A 211 -20.23 -11.57 14.32
CA GLN A 211 -19.59 -12.27 15.43
C GLN A 211 -19.21 -11.33 16.58
N PHE A 212 -19.11 -10.03 16.32
CA PHE A 212 -18.71 -9.01 17.32
C PHE A 212 -19.92 -8.30 17.94
N LYS A 213 -21.13 -8.76 17.70
CA LYS A 213 -22.34 -8.20 18.28
C LYS A 213 -22.33 -8.38 19.81
N GLY A 214 -22.26 -7.26 20.54
CA GLY A 214 -22.29 -7.25 22.01
C GLY A 214 -20.94 -7.44 22.70
N HIS A 215 -19.82 -7.37 21.99
CA HIS A 215 -18.47 -7.47 22.55
C HIS A 215 -17.86 -6.11 22.93
N SER A 216 -18.61 -5.01 22.89
CA SER A 216 -18.10 -3.73 23.39
C SER A 216 -17.92 -3.81 24.92
N ASN A 217 -16.67 -3.70 25.35
CA ASN A 217 -16.37 -3.57 26.79
C ASN A 217 -16.59 -2.08 27.16
N ASP A 218 -17.87 -1.69 27.29
CA ASP A 218 -18.28 -0.28 27.46
C ASP A 218 -17.51 0.44 28.58
N LYS A 219 -17.11 -0.30 29.64
CA LYS A 219 -16.30 0.28 30.71
C LYS A 219 -14.89 0.63 30.27
N GLN A 220 -14.22 -0.24 29.49
CA GLN A 220 -12.86 0.03 28.99
C GLN A 220 -12.87 1.16 27.96
N ILE A 221 -13.85 1.18 27.08
CA ILE A 221 -14.03 2.26 26.12
C ILE A 221 -14.27 3.59 26.83
N GLN A 222 -15.18 3.63 27.81
CA GLN A 222 -15.46 4.85 28.58
C GLN A 222 -14.25 5.32 29.38
N THR A 223 -13.45 4.40 29.98
CA THR A 223 -12.22 4.77 30.65
C THR A 223 -11.22 5.41 29.66
N LEU A 224 -11.01 4.79 28.48
CA LEU A 224 -10.14 5.33 27.45
C LEU A 224 -10.61 6.71 26.96
N LEU A 225 -11.90 6.87 26.70
CA LEU A 225 -12.47 8.17 26.29
C LEU A 225 -12.28 9.23 27.36
N SER A 226 -12.48 8.88 28.63
CA SER A 226 -12.29 9.82 29.74
C SER A 226 -10.82 10.21 29.92
N GLU A 227 -9.87 9.29 29.78
CA GLU A 227 -8.44 9.58 29.85
C GLU A 227 -8.01 10.46 28.65
N LEU A 228 -8.46 10.16 27.42
CA LEU A 228 -8.17 11.00 26.25
C LEU A 228 -8.72 12.43 26.42
N ALA A 229 -9.93 12.57 26.96
CA ALA A 229 -10.53 13.88 27.23
C ALA A 229 -9.83 14.66 28.37
N GLN A 230 -9.12 13.97 29.27
CA GLN A 230 -8.28 14.62 30.28
C GLN A 230 -6.94 15.10 29.72
N ILE A 231 -6.36 14.36 28.77
CA ILE A 231 -5.06 14.71 28.14
C ILE A 231 -5.24 15.81 27.10
N TYR A 232 -6.29 15.70 26.30
CA TYR A 232 -6.54 16.58 25.16
C TYR A 232 -7.82 17.40 25.35
N GLN A 233 -7.72 18.69 25.09
CA GLN A 233 -8.92 19.53 24.92
C GLN A 233 -9.56 19.26 23.56
N ILE A 234 -10.47 18.28 23.49
CA ILE A 234 -11.14 17.86 22.27
C ILE A 234 -12.19 18.90 21.86
N ASN A 235 -11.74 19.88 21.07
CA ASN A 235 -12.54 20.99 20.56
C ASN A 235 -12.34 21.15 19.04
N ILE A 236 -12.88 22.23 18.46
CA ILE A 236 -12.82 22.46 17.01
C ILE A 236 -11.38 22.57 16.46
N TRP A 237 -10.42 23.02 17.29
CA TRP A 237 -9.04 23.26 16.86
C TRP A 237 -8.27 21.97 16.50
N VAL A 238 -8.62 20.84 17.14
CA VAL A 238 -7.97 19.55 16.84
C VAL A 238 -8.23 19.05 15.41
N TRP A 239 -9.23 19.60 14.72
CA TRP A 239 -9.55 19.27 13.33
C TRP A 239 -8.76 20.10 12.32
N VAL A 240 -8.09 21.17 12.75
CA VAL A 240 -7.34 22.06 11.85
C VAL A 240 -6.28 21.31 11.03
N PRO A 241 -5.45 20.44 11.62
CA PRO A 241 -4.45 19.71 10.81
C PRO A 241 -5.07 18.82 9.73
N LEU A 242 -6.19 18.17 10.05
CA LEU A 242 -6.94 17.35 9.09
C LEU A 242 -7.54 18.20 7.97
N ILE A 243 -8.13 19.35 8.31
CA ILE A 243 -8.68 20.28 7.31
C ILE A 243 -7.57 20.83 6.42
N VAL A 244 -6.43 21.21 7.00
CA VAL A 244 -5.28 21.74 6.25
C VAL A 244 -4.79 20.75 5.19
N ILE A 245 -4.60 19.47 5.54
CA ILE A 245 -4.14 18.50 4.53
C ILE A 245 -5.19 18.29 3.44
N ILE A 246 -6.47 18.21 3.79
CA ILE A 246 -7.56 18.06 2.81
C ILE A 246 -7.57 19.26 1.86
N VAL A 247 -7.48 20.47 2.38
CA VAL A 247 -7.46 21.71 1.58
C VAL A 247 -6.23 21.71 0.65
N CYS A 248 -5.03 21.39 1.15
CA CYS A 248 -3.83 21.32 0.31
C CYS A 248 -3.98 20.32 -0.84
N LEU A 249 -4.56 19.15 -0.59
CA LEU A 249 -4.78 18.13 -1.61
C LEU A 249 -5.87 18.55 -2.61
N LEU A 250 -6.94 19.21 -2.18
CA LEU A 250 -7.96 19.78 -3.08
C LEU A 250 -7.37 20.84 -4.01
N PHE A 251 -6.40 21.62 -3.54
CA PHE A 251 -5.63 22.56 -4.37
C PHE A 251 -4.54 21.86 -5.22
N LYS A 252 -4.56 20.52 -5.32
CA LYS A 252 -3.61 19.70 -6.10
C LYS A 252 -2.15 19.87 -5.69
N MET A 253 -1.91 20.21 -4.44
CA MET A 253 -0.54 20.24 -3.89
C MET A 253 -0.01 18.81 -3.81
N ALA A 254 1.29 18.62 -4.06
CA ALA A 254 1.94 17.32 -3.91
C ALA A 254 1.80 16.79 -2.46
N THR A 255 1.66 15.47 -2.30
CA THR A 255 1.34 14.82 -1.03
C THR A 255 2.34 15.15 0.09
N VAL A 256 3.64 15.10 -0.19
CA VAL A 256 4.70 15.37 0.82
C VAL A 256 4.63 16.80 1.36
N PRO A 257 4.61 17.87 0.55
CA PRO A 257 4.41 19.22 1.05
C PRO A 257 3.11 19.40 1.83
N ALA A 258 2.00 18.80 1.38
CA ALA A 258 0.71 18.88 2.09
C ALA A 258 0.80 18.26 3.49
N MET A 259 1.45 17.10 3.63
CA MET A 259 1.71 16.43 4.92
C MET A 259 2.57 17.30 5.83
N VAL A 260 3.63 17.92 5.31
CA VAL A 260 4.54 18.79 6.09
C VAL A 260 3.79 20.03 6.59
N ILE A 261 3.01 20.70 5.74
CA ILE A 261 2.21 21.88 6.14
C ILE A 261 1.19 21.50 7.21
N SER A 262 0.50 20.36 7.05
CA SER A 262 -0.42 19.84 8.06
C SER A 262 0.29 19.57 9.39
N SER A 263 1.50 19.00 9.34
CA SER A 263 2.29 18.73 10.54
C SER A 263 2.71 20.01 11.27
N PHE A 264 3.08 21.05 10.56
CA PHE A 264 3.34 22.36 11.18
C PHE A 264 2.08 22.95 11.82
N SER A 265 0.92 22.89 11.17
CA SER A 265 -0.33 23.31 11.76
C SER A 265 -0.68 22.51 13.01
N ALA A 266 -0.36 21.20 13.03
CA ALA A 266 -0.54 20.35 14.20
C ALA A 266 0.35 20.76 15.37
N ILE A 267 1.63 21.10 15.15
CA ILE A 267 2.51 21.62 16.19
C ILE A 267 1.93 22.91 16.80
N ILE A 268 1.44 23.81 15.95
CA ILE A 268 0.80 25.06 16.41
C ILE A 268 -0.43 24.73 17.28
N VAL A 269 -1.32 23.86 16.80
CA VAL A 269 -2.52 23.47 17.54
C VAL A 269 -2.16 22.84 18.89
N GLY A 270 -1.25 21.87 18.93
CA GLY A 270 -0.83 21.21 20.18
C GLY A 270 -0.24 22.19 21.19
N THR A 271 0.52 23.17 20.73
CA THR A 271 1.13 24.19 21.58
C THR A 271 0.08 25.14 22.15
N PHE A 272 -0.83 25.66 21.33
CA PHE A 272 -1.80 26.68 21.79
C PHE A 272 -3.04 26.06 22.44
N ASN A 273 -3.52 24.91 21.95
CA ASN A 273 -4.76 24.30 22.45
C ASN A 273 -4.53 23.43 23.69
N HIS A 274 -3.40 22.67 23.75
CA HIS A 274 -3.12 21.76 24.86
C HIS A 274 -2.04 22.29 25.81
N HIS A 275 -1.47 23.46 25.53
CA HIS A 275 -0.36 24.06 26.28
C HIS A 275 0.88 23.18 26.36
N PHE A 276 1.08 22.29 25.37
CA PHE A 276 2.30 21.50 25.25
C PHE A 276 3.47 22.37 24.80
N LYS A 277 4.69 21.99 25.18
CA LYS A 277 5.88 22.74 24.76
C LYS A 277 6.10 22.59 23.26
N MET A 278 6.27 23.68 22.54
CA MET A 278 6.53 23.68 21.10
C MET A 278 7.74 22.81 20.71
N THR A 279 8.76 22.78 21.57
CA THR A 279 9.93 21.92 21.38
C THR A 279 9.60 20.44 21.36
N ASP A 280 8.58 20.01 22.13
CA ASP A 280 8.13 18.62 22.16
C ASP A 280 7.31 18.29 20.92
N GLY A 281 6.61 19.26 20.32
CA GLY A 281 5.99 19.11 19.01
C GLY A 281 7.02 18.76 17.91
N PHE A 282 8.17 19.44 17.87
CA PHE A 282 9.26 19.08 16.96
C PHE A 282 9.88 17.73 17.29
N LYS A 283 10.04 17.37 18.57
CA LYS A 283 10.50 16.04 18.94
C LYS A 283 9.52 14.95 18.53
N ALA A 284 8.20 15.19 18.67
CA ALA A 284 7.17 14.26 18.24
C ALA A 284 7.23 13.97 16.73
N THR A 285 7.58 14.95 15.89
CA THR A 285 7.78 14.72 14.45
C THR A 285 8.99 13.84 14.15
N PHE A 286 10.02 13.83 14.98
CA PHE A 286 11.23 13.07 14.78
C PHE A 286 11.19 11.69 15.46
N SER A 287 10.98 11.66 16.79
CA SER A 287 11.05 10.45 17.61
C SER A 287 9.68 9.85 17.96
N GLY A 288 8.57 10.49 17.58
CA GLY A 288 7.22 10.13 17.96
C GLY A 288 6.75 10.85 19.22
N PHE A 289 5.45 10.87 19.42
CA PHE A 289 4.83 11.38 20.64
C PHE A 289 5.02 10.36 21.76
N ASN A 290 5.28 10.80 22.98
CA ASN A 290 5.46 9.93 24.14
C ASN A 290 4.91 10.57 25.41
N ASP A 291 4.77 9.76 26.45
CA ASP A 291 4.19 10.14 27.75
C ASP A 291 4.95 11.27 28.46
N SER A 292 6.26 11.41 28.25
CA SER A 292 7.05 12.49 28.85
C SER A 292 6.66 13.89 28.36
N MET A 293 5.90 13.99 27.25
CA MET A 293 5.38 15.24 26.70
C MET A 293 4.04 15.65 27.33
N ILE A 294 3.46 14.79 28.16
CA ILE A 294 2.17 14.96 28.80
C ILE A 294 2.39 15.40 30.27
N HIS A 295 1.58 16.33 30.75
CA HIS A 295 1.68 16.85 32.11
C HIS A 295 0.98 15.97 33.17
N GLN A 296 0.40 14.81 32.79
CA GLN A 296 -0.31 13.91 33.69
C GLN A 296 0.55 12.78 34.21
N SER A 297 0.42 12.46 35.50
CA SER A 297 1.25 11.47 36.21
C SER A 297 0.72 10.02 36.15
N HIS A 298 -0.53 9.81 35.75
CA HIS A 298 -1.13 8.46 35.66
C HIS A 298 -1.92 8.30 34.36
N ILE A 299 -1.35 7.56 33.42
CA ILE A 299 -1.98 7.18 32.15
C ILE A 299 -2.01 5.66 32.12
N SER A 300 -3.15 5.07 31.73
CA SER A 300 -3.27 3.62 31.57
C SER A 300 -2.31 3.09 30.47
N SER A 301 -1.88 1.85 30.62
CA SER A 301 -1.01 1.20 29.62
C SER A 301 -1.65 1.17 28.23
N SER A 302 -2.98 1.07 28.18
CA SER A 302 -3.74 1.08 26.93
C SER A 302 -3.67 2.44 26.22
N VAL A 303 -3.84 3.55 26.97
CA VAL A 303 -3.71 4.91 26.39
C VAL A 303 -2.26 5.21 26.04
N LYS A 304 -1.31 4.79 26.88
CA LYS A 304 0.11 4.96 26.62
C LYS A 304 0.52 4.31 25.27
N SER A 305 0.19 3.04 25.06
CA SER A 305 0.50 2.34 23.82
C SER A 305 -0.21 2.94 22.59
N LEU A 306 -1.36 3.56 22.78
CA LEU A 306 -2.09 4.25 21.72
C LEU A 306 -1.41 5.58 21.35
N LEU A 307 -0.83 6.29 22.32
CA LEU A 307 -0.25 7.62 22.12
C LEU A 307 1.22 7.55 21.66
N GLU A 308 1.97 6.53 22.09
CA GLU A 308 3.38 6.36 21.74
C GLU A 308 3.56 5.88 20.30
N GLN A 309 3.23 6.73 19.33
CA GLN A 309 3.28 6.42 17.91
C GLN A 309 3.88 7.57 17.09
N GLY A 310 4.25 7.24 15.85
CA GLY A 310 4.71 8.18 14.85
C GLY A 310 6.17 8.58 14.99
N GLY A 311 6.51 9.70 14.39
CA GLY A 311 7.88 10.17 14.27
C GLY A 311 8.62 9.56 13.08
N MET A 312 9.56 10.34 12.53
CA MET A 312 10.38 9.92 11.39
C MET A 312 11.19 8.65 11.68
N MET A 313 11.64 8.48 12.93
CA MET A 313 12.44 7.32 13.35
C MET A 313 11.66 6.01 13.32
N SER A 314 10.34 6.03 13.55
CA SER A 314 9.50 4.83 13.44
C SER A 314 9.48 4.25 12.02
N MET A 315 9.77 5.07 11.01
CA MET A 315 9.82 4.67 9.60
C MET A 315 11.16 4.09 9.16
N THR A 316 12.20 4.09 10.02
CA THR A 316 13.56 3.68 9.64
C THR A 316 13.62 2.23 9.18
N GLN A 317 12.93 1.32 9.86
CA GLN A 317 12.91 -0.10 9.49
C GLN A 317 12.31 -0.32 8.09
N ILE A 318 11.27 0.45 7.75
CA ILE A 318 10.65 0.42 6.42
C ILE A 318 11.66 0.89 5.37
N LEU A 319 12.36 1.98 5.64
CA LEU A 319 13.37 2.52 4.72
C LEU A 319 14.47 1.51 4.45
N VAL A 320 15.03 0.88 5.49
CA VAL A 320 16.03 -0.17 5.32
C VAL A 320 15.50 -1.33 4.46
N THR A 321 14.25 -1.75 4.68
CA THR A 321 13.63 -2.82 3.88
C THR A 321 13.48 -2.41 2.41
N ILE A 322 13.06 -1.16 2.16
CA ILE A 322 12.98 -0.61 0.81
C ILE A 322 14.36 -0.61 0.15
N PHE A 323 15.40 -0.14 0.81
CA PHE A 323 16.76 -0.16 0.28
C PHE A 323 17.19 -1.58 -0.12
N CYS A 324 16.98 -2.58 0.74
CA CYS A 324 17.32 -3.98 0.47
C CYS A 324 16.49 -4.55 -0.70
N GLY A 325 15.17 -4.31 -0.72
CA GLY A 325 14.28 -4.79 -1.77
C GLY A 325 14.59 -4.18 -3.14
N TYR A 326 14.84 -2.88 -3.18
CA TYR A 326 15.20 -2.20 -4.43
C TYR A 326 16.61 -2.54 -4.91
N ALA A 327 17.54 -2.84 -4.00
CA ALA A 327 18.86 -3.38 -4.38
C ALA A 327 18.70 -4.73 -5.07
N PHE A 328 17.92 -5.66 -4.51
CA PHE A 328 17.60 -6.93 -5.16
C PHE A 328 16.98 -6.72 -6.54
N ALA A 329 15.92 -5.90 -6.62
CA ALA A 329 15.22 -5.63 -7.87
C ALA A 329 16.15 -4.99 -8.94
N GLY A 330 17.01 -4.06 -8.55
CA GLY A 330 17.97 -3.42 -9.43
C GLY A 330 19.01 -4.40 -10.02
N ILE A 331 19.48 -5.35 -9.21
CA ILE A 331 20.39 -6.40 -9.66
C ILE A 331 19.71 -7.32 -10.67
N VAL A 332 18.50 -7.79 -10.35
CA VAL A 332 17.72 -8.71 -11.18
C VAL A 332 17.34 -8.09 -12.53
N GLU A 333 16.94 -6.82 -12.50
CA GLU A 333 16.60 -6.05 -13.70
C GLU A 333 17.85 -5.82 -14.59
N LYS A 334 18.95 -5.37 -13.98
CA LYS A 334 20.21 -5.14 -14.70
C LYS A 334 20.77 -6.42 -15.30
N ALA A 335 20.57 -7.56 -14.65
CA ALA A 335 20.91 -8.88 -15.17
C ALA A 335 20.03 -9.32 -16.36
N GLY A 336 18.93 -8.61 -16.65
CA GLY A 336 17.99 -8.94 -17.72
C GLY A 336 17.07 -10.12 -17.42
N CYS A 337 17.03 -10.59 -16.15
CA CYS A 337 16.21 -11.75 -15.77
C CYS A 337 14.71 -11.48 -15.97
N LEU A 338 14.24 -10.26 -15.68
CA LEU A 338 12.83 -9.90 -15.83
C LEU A 338 12.40 -9.93 -17.31
N GLU A 339 13.24 -9.42 -18.22
CA GLU A 339 12.96 -9.40 -19.66
C GLU A 339 12.84 -10.83 -20.22
N VAL A 340 13.76 -11.73 -19.82
CA VAL A 340 13.74 -13.13 -20.27
C VAL A 340 12.52 -13.87 -19.75
N LEU A 341 12.14 -13.66 -18.50
CA LEU A 341 10.92 -14.25 -17.92
C LEU A 341 9.68 -13.81 -18.71
N LEU A 342 9.52 -12.50 -18.90
CA LEU A 342 8.38 -11.94 -19.63
C LEU A 342 8.27 -12.44 -21.06
N THR A 343 9.37 -12.40 -21.82
CA THR A 343 9.38 -12.83 -23.22
C THR A 343 9.15 -14.32 -23.39
N THR A 344 9.55 -15.14 -22.42
CA THR A 344 9.33 -16.58 -22.46
C THR A 344 7.89 -16.93 -22.13
N ILE A 345 7.33 -16.35 -21.08
CA ILE A 345 5.95 -16.61 -20.63
C ILE A 345 4.94 -16.12 -21.70
N SER A 346 5.22 -15.00 -22.38
CA SER A 346 4.34 -14.45 -23.42
C SER A 346 4.14 -15.35 -24.65
N LYS A 347 5.02 -16.35 -24.88
CA LYS A 347 4.88 -17.33 -25.96
C LYS A 347 3.66 -18.26 -25.81
N GLY A 348 3.10 -18.40 -24.62
CA GLY A 348 1.92 -19.23 -24.33
C GLY A 348 0.57 -18.60 -24.69
N ILE A 349 0.54 -17.45 -25.37
CA ILE A 349 -0.69 -16.72 -25.69
C ILE A 349 -1.30 -17.26 -26.99
N HIS A 350 -2.52 -17.86 -26.87
CA HIS A 350 -3.24 -18.44 -28.01
C HIS A 350 -4.71 -17.97 -28.11
N SER A 351 -5.23 -17.27 -27.10
CA SER A 351 -6.59 -16.76 -27.05
C SER A 351 -6.67 -15.49 -26.20
N VAL A 352 -7.82 -14.80 -26.21
CA VAL A 352 -8.08 -13.65 -25.34
C VAL A 352 -7.99 -14.05 -23.85
N GLY A 353 -8.51 -15.22 -23.50
CA GLY A 353 -8.41 -15.72 -22.12
C GLY A 353 -6.97 -15.97 -21.70
N SER A 354 -6.18 -16.66 -22.55
CA SER A 354 -4.74 -16.88 -22.28
C SER A 354 -3.93 -15.57 -22.27
N LEU A 355 -4.30 -14.58 -23.09
CA LEU A 355 -3.67 -13.26 -23.11
C LEU A 355 -3.83 -12.58 -21.74
N ILE A 356 -5.05 -12.52 -21.22
CA ILE A 356 -5.33 -11.87 -19.92
C ILE A 356 -4.70 -12.68 -18.79
N CYS A 357 -4.84 -14.01 -18.79
CA CYS A 357 -4.27 -14.89 -17.77
C CYS A 357 -2.73 -14.74 -17.71
N ILE A 358 -2.05 -14.76 -18.85
CA ILE A 358 -0.60 -14.57 -18.91
C ILE A 358 -0.19 -13.16 -18.49
N THR A 359 -0.97 -12.14 -18.86
CA THR A 359 -0.72 -10.77 -18.38
C THR A 359 -0.79 -10.68 -16.85
N VAL A 360 -1.82 -11.28 -16.24
CA VAL A 360 -1.97 -11.36 -14.77
C VAL A 360 -0.78 -12.09 -14.14
N ILE A 361 -0.41 -13.26 -14.66
CA ILE A 361 0.74 -14.04 -14.16
C ILE A 361 2.04 -13.24 -14.27
N CYS A 362 2.27 -12.57 -15.39
CA CYS A 362 3.45 -11.71 -15.59
C CYS A 362 3.47 -10.56 -14.58
N CYS A 363 2.34 -9.89 -14.35
CA CYS A 363 2.25 -8.82 -13.36
C CYS A 363 2.55 -9.34 -11.96
N ILE A 364 1.89 -10.41 -11.52
CA ILE A 364 2.09 -10.98 -10.19
C ILE A 364 3.55 -11.42 -10.00
N ALA A 365 4.11 -12.16 -10.94
CA ALA A 365 5.51 -12.60 -10.88
C ALA A 365 6.49 -11.43 -10.77
N LEU A 366 6.25 -10.36 -11.54
CA LEU A 366 7.09 -9.18 -11.50
C LEU A 366 6.88 -8.33 -10.24
N VAL A 367 5.66 -8.22 -9.71
CA VAL A 367 5.42 -7.53 -8.43
C VAL A 367 6.12 -8.27 -7.30
N PHE A 368 6.09 -9.60 -7.30
CA PHE A 368 6.87 -10.43 -6.37
C PHE A 368 8.37 -10.16 -6.48
N ALA A 369 8.88 -10.05 -7.71
CA ALA A 369 10.29 -9.82 -7.95
C ALA A 369 10.75 -8.39 -7.68
N ALA A 370 9.96 -7.42 -8.11
CA ALA A 370 10.31 -6.00 -8.07
C ALA A 370 9.85 -5.29 -6.79
N GLY A 371 8.81 -5.80 -6.13
CA GLY A 371 8.21 -5.20 -4.93
C GLY A 371 7.51 -3.86 -5.17
N VAL A 372 7.25 -3.47 -6.44
CA VAL A 372 6.72 -2.16 -6.83
C VAL A 372 5.78 -2.28 -8.02
N ALA A 373 4.58 -1.71 -7.91
CA ALA A 373 3.58 -1.78 -8.97
C ALA A 373 3.94 -0.95 -10.21
N SER A 374 4.46 0.26 -10.04
CA SER A 374 4.72 1.19 -11.15
C SER A 374 5.61 0.63 -12.24
N ILE A 375 6.63 -0.12 -11.86
CA ILE A 375 7.55 -0.75 -12.80
C ILE A 375 6.90 -1.88 -13.56
N VAL A 376 6.10 -2.67 -12.86
CA VAL A 376 5.33 -3.76 -13.46
C VAL A 376 4.35 -3.21 -14.50
N ILE A 377 3.65 -2.13 -14.15
CA ILE A 377 2.74 -1.42 -15.06
C ILE A 377 3.47 -0.98 -16.34
N ILE A 378 4.66 -0.39 -16.20
CA ILE A 378 5.45 0.06 -17.36
C ILE A 378 5.92 -1.15 -18.19
N MET A 379 6.62 -2.11 -17.57
CA MET A 379 7.24 -3.22 -18.28
C MET A 379 6.22 -4.12 -18.97
N VAL A 380 5.21 -4.57 -18.24
CA VAL A 380 4.17 -5.47 -18.78
C VAL A 380 3.26 -4.69 -19.73
N GLY A 381 2.94 -3.43 -19.42
CA GLY A 381 2.12 -2.58 -20.28
C GLY A 381 2.73 -2.36 -21.65
N VAL A 382 4.02 -2.07 -21.73
CA VAL A 382 4.74 -1.91 -23.00
C VAL A 382 4.80 -3.25 -23.76
N LEU A 383 5.15 -4.35 -23.07
CA LEU A 383 5.28 -5.66 -23.70
C LEU A 383 3.95 -6.20 -24.24
N MET A 384 2.87 -6.06 -23.49
CA MET A 384 1.56 -6.65 -23.83
C MET A 384 0.72 -5.81 -24.78
N LYS A 385 1.04 -4.53 -24.95
CA LYS A 385 0.26 -3.59 -25.74
C LYS A 385 -0.02 -4.09 -27.17
N ASP A 386 1.02 -4.52 -27.88
CA ASP A 386 0.90 -4.98 -29.27
C ASP A 386 0.15 -6.30 -29.37
N LEU A 387 0.25 -7.15 -28.33
CA LEU A 387 -0.50 -8.40 -28.23
C LEU A 387 -1.99 -8.14 -28.02
N PHE A 388 -2.37 -7.17 -27.17
CA PHE A 388 -3.77 -6.79 -27.00
C PHE A 388 -4.36 -6.24 -28.32
N GLU A 389 -3.60 -5.47 -29.09
CA GLU A 389 -4.02 -5.00 -30.41
C GLU A 389 -4.19 -6.15 -31.40
N LYS A 390 -3.22 -7.08 -31.46
CA LYS A 390 -3.29 -8.28 -32.30
C LYS A 390 -4.53 -9.14 -32.03
N TYR A 391 -4.90 -9.28 -30.76
CA TYR A 391 -6.11 -10.02 -30.34
C TYR A 391 -7.38 -9.14 -30.33
N GLN A 392 -7.31 -7.93 -30.87
CA GLN A 392 -8.43 -6.97 -30.96
C GLN A 392 -9.08 -6.66 -29.61
N VAL A 393 -8.33 -6.69 -28.52
CA VAL A 393 -8.77 -6.33 -27.18
C VAL A 393 -8.43 -4.86 -26.92
N SER A 394 -9.38 -4.12 -26.34
CA SER A 394 -9.19 -2.70 -26.03
C SER A 394 -8.03 -2.49 -25.05
N ARG A 395 -7.23 -1.44 -25.26
CA ARG A 395 -6.16 -1.01 -24.36
C ARG A 395 -6.68 -0.67 -22.94
N SER A 396 -7.97 -0.32 -22.80
CA SER A 396 -8.58 -0.10 -21.48
C SER A 396 -8.73 -1.42 -20.67
N VAL A 397 -8.82 -2.56 -21.35
CA VAL A 397 -8.77 -3.86 -20.70
C VAL A 397 -7.36 -4.18 -20.25
N LEU A 398 -6.33 -3.86 -21.06
CA LEU A 398 -4.93 -3.98 -20.64
C LEU A 398 -4.65 -3.13 -19.40
N SER A 399 -4.99 -1.83 -19.44
CA SER A 399 -4.73 -0.92 -18.31
C SER A 399 -5.42 -1.40 -17.02
N ARG A 400 -6.65 -1.92 -17.12
CA ARG A 400 -7.35 -2.55 -16.00
C ARG A 400 -6.60 -3.78 -15.47
N THR A 401 -6.21 -4.70 -16.36
CA THR A 401 -5.51 -5.94 -15.98
C THR A 401 -4.18 -5.65 -15.29
N LEU A 402 -3.45 -4.61 -15.75
CA LEU A 402 -2.22 -4.16 -15.09
C LEU A 402 -2.48 -3.75 -13.62
N GLU A 403 -3.48 -2.93 -13.37
CA GLU A 403 -3.85 -2.48 -12.02
C GLU A 403 -4.39 -3.62 -11.17
N ASP A 404 -5.26 -4.47 -11.72
CA ASP A 404 -5.86 -5.61 -11.03
C ASP A 404 -4.81 -6.60 -10.49
N SER A 405 -3.67 -6.72 -11.17
CA SER A 405 -2.66 -7.73 -10.89
C SER A 405 -1.32 -7.18 -10.41
N SER A 406 -1.16 -5.86 -10.35
CA SER A 406 0.01 -5.22 -9.76
C SER A 406 -0.36 -4.42 -8.50
N THR A 407 -1.08 -3.32 -8.63
CA THR A 407 -1.41 -2.41 -7.53
C THR A 407 -2.28 -3.08 -6.47
N MET A 408 -3.29 -3.86 -6.91
CA MET A 408 -4.16 -4.59 -5.98
C MET A 408 -3.43 -5.71 -5.23
N VAL A 409 -2.47 -6.38 -5.88
CA VAL A 409 -1.75 -7.51 -5.29
C VAL A 409 -0.58 -7.06 -4.41
N LEU A 410 -0.02 -5.87 -4.65
CA LEU A 410 1.17 -5.38 -3.96
C LEU A 410 1.06 -5.36 -2.41
N PRO A 411 -0.08 -5.02 -1.79
CA PRO A 411 -0.25 -5.13 -0.33
C PRO A 411 -0.08 -6.54 0.24
N LEU A 412 -0.32 -7.56 -0.58
CA LEU A 412 -0.25 -8.97 -0.19
C LEU A 412 1.16 -9.55 -0.19
N ILE A 413 2.15 -8.75 -0.60
CA ILE A 413 3.54 -9.18 -0.72
C ILE A 413 4.33 -8.63 0.48
N PRO A 414 4.82 -9.49 1.39
CA PRO A 414 5.45 -9.03 2.64
C PRO A 414 6.70 -8.15 2.44
N TRP A 415 7.43 -8.35 1.34
CA TRP A 415 8.60 -7.54 0.98
C TRP A 415 8.31 -6.47 -0.07
N GLY A 416 7.06 -6.40 -0.55
CA GLY A 416 6.60 -5.34 -1.43
C GLY A 416 6.43 -4.02 -0.68
N THR A 417 6.60 -2.90 -1.39
CA THR A 417 6.52 -1.57 -0.76
C THR A 417 5.24 -1.34 0.01
N SER A 418 4.08 -1.73 -0.53
CA SER A 418 2.80 -1.57 0.16
C SER A 418 2.60 -2.59 1.29
N GLY A 419 3.06 -3.85 1.13
CA GLY A 419 3.00 -4.84 2.20
C GLY A 419 3.80 -4.39 3.43
N ILE A 420 5.05 -3.96 3.22
CA ILE A 420 5.90 -3.39 4.26
C ILE A 420 5.24 -2.15 4.88
N TYR A 421 4.74 -1.25 4.04
CA TYR A 421 4.12 -0.01 4.49
C TYR A 421 2.93 -0.28 5.43
N TYR A 422 1.96 -1.09 5.00
CA TYR A 422 0.78 -1.38 5.81
C TYR A 422 1.10 -2.17 7.08
N THR A 423 2.04 -3.14 7.01
CA THR A 423 2.49 -3.88 8.19
C THR A 423 3.01 -2.93 9.27
N ASN A 424 3.85 -1.98 8.89
CA ASN A 424 4.40 -1.03 9.86
C ASN A 424 3.39 0.02 10.30
N GLN A 425 2.52 0.47 9.39
CA GLN A 425 1.57 1.55 9.67
C GLN A 425 0.41 1.09 10.56
N LEU A 426 -0.05 -0.14 10.37
CA LEU A 426 -1.17 -0.71 11.10
C LEU A 426 -0.72 -1.68 12.20
N HIS A 427 0.58 -1.97 12.31
CA HIS A 427 1.17 -2.93 13.24
C HIS A 427 0.56 -4.34 13.12
N VAL A 428 0.23 -4.76 11.91
CA VAL A 428 -0.38 -6.05 11.58
C VAL A 428 0.41 -6.69 10.44
N SER A 429 0.80 -7.94 10.59
CA SER A 429 1.57 -8.66 9.57
C SER A 429 0.74 -8.96 8.32
N VAL A 430 1.41 -9.08 7.16
CA VAL A 430 0.73 -9.46 5.91
C VAL A 430 -0.02 -10.79 6.07
N GLY A 431 0.55 -11.76 6.77
CA GLY A 431 -0.09 -13.06 6.99
C GLY A 431 -1.43 -12.96 7.73
N GLU A 432 -1.58 -12.00 8.66
CA GLU A 432 -2.80 -11.79 9.41
C GLU A 432 -3.90 -11.09 8.58
N PHE A 433 -3.54 -10.11 7.75
CA PHE A 433 -4.54 -9.37 6.97
C PHE A 433 -4.78 -9.94 5.56
N PHE A 434 -3.92 -10.83 5.06
CA PHE A 434 -3.98 -11.36 3.69
C PHE A 434 -5.38 -11.86 3.31
N MET A 435 -5.96 -12.74 4.13
CA MET A 435 -7.29 -13.33 3.86
C MET A 435 -8.41 -12.30 3.92
N TRP A 436 -8.22 -11.22 4.66
CA TRP A 436 -9.22 -10.18 4.88
C TRP A 436 -9.17 -9.04 3.86
N THR A 437 -8.10 -8.94 3.06
CA THR A 437 -8.01 -8.00 1.94
C THR A 437 -8.67 -8.53 0.67
N VAL A 438 -9.91 -8.98 0.80
CA VAL A 438 -10.65 -9.73 -0.23
C VAL A 438 -10.60 -9.10 -1.63
N PRO A 439 -10.87 -7.81 -1.85
CA PRO A 439 -10.80 -7.19 -3.18
C PRO A 439 -9.40 -7.25 -3.80
N CYS A 440 -8.34 -7.27 -2.98
CA CYS A 440 -6.97 -7.19 -3.46
C CYS A 440 -6.54 -8.42 -4.29
N TYR A 441 -6.96 -9.61 -3.91
CA TYR A 441 -6.68 -10.82 -4.68
C TYR A 441 -7.81 -11.18 -5.65
N LEU A 442 -9.05 -10.84 -5.34
CA LEU A 442 -10.20 -11.18 -6.21
C LEU A 442 -10.20 -10.39 -7.53
N CYS A 443 -9.69 -9.16 -7.57
CA CYS A 443 -9.62 -8.40 -8.82
C CYS A 443 -8.82 -9.16 -9.89
N ALA A 444 -7.67 -9.74 -9.55
CA ALA A 444 -6.86 -10.53 -10.47
C ALA A 444 -7.59 -11.82 -10.91
N ILE A 445 -8.26 -12.50 -9.98
CA ILE A 445 -9.02 -13.71 -10.27
C ILE A 445 -10.20 -13.40 -11.21
N ILE A 446 -10.97 -12.35 -10.92
CA ILE A 446 -12.09 -11.89 -11.75
C ILE A 446 -11.60 -11.49 -13.15
N ALA A 447 -10.44 -10.81 -13.25
CA ALA A 447 -9.86 -10.46 -14.54
C ALA A 447 -9.58 -11.70 -15.39
N ILE A 448 -9.04 -12.78 -14.80
CA ILE A 448 -8.82 -14.06 -15.50
C ILE A 448 -10.15 -14.67 -15.94
N ILE A 449 -11.12 -14.77 -15.04
CA ILE A 449 -12.47 -15.32 -15.35
C ILE A 449 -13.09 -14.54 -16.52
N TYR A 450 -13.04 -13.21 -16.49
CA TYR A 450 -13.56 -12.38 -17.57
C TYR A 450 -12.80 -12.54 -18.88
N GLY A 451 -11.51 -12.82 -18.80
CA GLY A 451 -10.69 -13.16 -19.96
C GLY A 451 -11.22 -14.38 -20.73
N PHE A 452 -11.60 -15.43 -20.00
CA PHE A 452 -12.14 -16.67 -20.59
C PHE A 452 -13.62 -16.61 -20.94
N THR A 453 -14.41 -15.87 -20.17
CA THR A 453 -15.88 -15.74 -20.40
C THR A 453 -16.24 -14.64 -21.39
N GLY A 454 -15.33 -13.70 -21.66
CA GLY A 454 -15.60 -12.52 -22.48
C GLY A 454 -16.38 -11.40 -21.79
N ILE A 455 -16.78 -11.57 -20.52
CA ILE A 455 -17.53 -10.56 -19.76
C ILE A 455 -16.66 -9.32 -19.56
N GLY A 456 -17.19 -8.13 -19.85
CA GLY A 456 -16.47 -6.87 -19.68
C GLY A 456 -15.22 -6.71 -20.57
N ILE A 457 -15.03 -7.58 -21.58
CA ILE A 457 -13.96 -7.49 -22.56
C ILE A 457 -14.41 -6.63 -23.73
N LYS A 458 -13.97 -5.38 -23.74
CA LYS A 458 -14.24 -4.48 -24.87
C LYS A 458 -13.31 -4.79 -26.04
N LYS A 459 -13.86 -4.90 -27.25
CA LYS A 459 -13.07 -5.01 -28.49
C LYS A 459 -12.43 -3.67 -28.82
N SER A 460 -11.29 -3.70 -29.51
CA SER A 460 -10.64 -2.51 -30.05
C SER A 460 -11.53 -1.88 -31.12
N SER A 461 -11.74 -0.56 -31.09
CA SER A 461 -12.54 0.16 -32.09
C SER A 461 -11.80 0.37 -33.42
N ASN A 462 -10.58 -0.11 -33.59
CA ASN A 462 -9.79 0.02 -34.80
C ASN A 462 -10.11 -1.06 -35.86
N SER A 463 -11.38 -1.37 -36.09
CA SER A 463 -11.80 -2.18 -37.27
C SER A 463 -12.03 -1.31 -38.54
N ARG A 464 -11.30 -0.22 -38.70
CA ARG A 464 -11.29 0.57 -39.94
C ARG A 464 -9.87 0.93 -40.35
N LEU A 465 -9.10 -0.03 -40.77
CA LEU A 465 -7.95 0.11 -41.70
C LEU A 465 -7.70 -1.29 -42.28
N THR A 466 -8.58 -1.72 -43.16
CA THR A 466 -8.32 -2.61 -44.29
C THR A 466 -8.85 -1.93 -45.52
#